data_715fc3c48c73dbfd366e33feb85a8236
#
_entry.id   715fc3c48c73dbfd366e33feb85a8236
#
_cell.length_a   1.000
_cell.length_b   1.000
_cell.length_c   1.000
_cell.angle_alpha   90.00
_cell.angle_beta   90.00
_cell.angle_gamma   90.00
#
_symmetry.space_group_name_H-M   'P 1'
#
loop_
_entity.id
_entity.type
_entity.pdbx_description
1 polymer ?
#
loop_
_entity_poly.entity_id
_entity_poly.type
_entity_poly.pdbx_seq_one_letter_code
_entity_poly.pdbx_strand_id
1 'polypeptide(L)'
;YEDMSEYLRDSGYTVRVFNLVDPEHSDSWACLQEIGGDGTMAQILTDIIIKNTGSLKGDRFWDNAEANLLKAVVLYTACCYPPESRNIGEAYQLLLFKSAQELDALFDVLPLSHPARAPYQIYRQAADSVRSSILIGLGSRLQVFQSELIRRITSYDEIDLTLPGVERCAYFCVFSDQQSTFDFLSSLFFSFL
;
A
#
# COMPACT_ATOMS: atom_id res chain seq x y z
N TYR A 1 -0.27 17.13 20.05
CA TYR A 1 0.88 17.43 19.18
C TYR A 1 0.93 18.91 18.79
N GLU A 2 -0.20 19.60 18.77
CA GLU A 2 -0.34 20.99 18.29
C GLU A 2 0.64 21.92 19.00
N ASP A 3 0.63 21.96 20.33
CA ASP A 3 1.52 22.83 21.13
C ASP A 3 3.01 22.54 20.91
N MET A 4 3.36 21.26 20.66
CA MET A 4 4.76 20.86 20.44
C MET A 4 5.21 21.11 19.00
N SER A 5 4.30 21.04 18.03
CA SER A 5 4.64 21.21 16.60
C SER A 5 5.12 22.62 16.28
N GLU A 6 4.52 23.64 16.89
CA GLU A 6 4.92 25.04 16.73
C GLU A 6 6.33 25.25 17.35
N TYR A 7 6.52 24.83 18.59
CA TYR A 7 7.82 24.93 19.27
C TYR A 7 8.94 24.22 18.48
N LEU A 8 8.67 23.05 17.92
CA LEU A 8 9.67 22.31 17.13
C LEU A 8 10.01 23.02 15.82
N ARG A 9 9.00 23.57 15.12
CA ARG A 9 9.23 24.36 13.89
C ARG A 9 10.09 25.59 14.19
N ASP A 10 9.80 26.31 15.29
CA ASP A 10 10.58 27.48 15.73
C ASP A 10 12.01 27.09 16.11
N SER A 11 12.21 25.86 16.57
CA SER A 11 13.51 25.28 16.89
C SER A 11 14.25 24.71 15.66
N GLY A 12 13.70 24.88 14.45
CA GLY A 12 14.33 24.48 13.19
C GLY A 12 14.15 22.99 12.85
N TYR A 13 13.12 22.34 13.38
CA TYR A 13 12.76 20.97 12.98
C TYR A 13 11.79 20.98 11.80
N THR A 14 11.99 20.08 10.86
CA THR A 14 10.95 19.71 9.90
C THR A 14 9.89 18.86 10.61
N VAL A 15 8.66 19.34 10.68
CA VAL A 15 7.56 18.65 11.39
C VAL A 15 6.58 18.10 10.39
N ARG A 16 6.26 16.80 10.53
CA ARG A 16 5.25 16.08 9.75
C ARG A 16 4.25 15.36 10.65
N VAL A 17 3.04 15.21 10.17
CA VAL A 17 1.94 14.59 10.93
C VAL A 17 1.28 13.52 10.05
N PHE A 18 1.40 12.26 10.43
CA PHE A 18 0.65 11.18 9.82
C PHE A 18 -0.52 10.81 10.73
N ASN A 19 -1.72 11.27 10.38
CA ASN A 19 -2.91 11.21 11.23
C ASN A 19 -3.99 10.34 10.59
N LEU A 20 -4.15 9.12 11.10
CA LEU A 20 -5.19 8.19 10.66
C LEU A 20 -6.50 8.30 11.46
N VAL A 21 -6.53 9.12 12.52
CA VAL A 21 -7.75 9.42 13.28
C VAL A 21 -8.52 10.55 12.60
N ASP A 22 -7.80 11.55 12.13
CA ASP A 22 -8.35 12.68 11.39
C ASP A 22 -7.53 12.92 10.10
N PRO A 23 -7.83 12.16 9.03
CA PRO A 23 -7.05 12.22 7.79
C PRO A 23 -7.16 13.56 7.04
N GLU A 24 -8.12 14.42 7.38
CA GLU A 24 -8.19 15.77 6.82
C GLU A 24 -7.01 16.63 7.23
N HIS A 25 -6.45 16.38 8.43
CA HIS A 25 -5.30 17.06 9.01
C HIS A 25 -4.04 16.18 9.02
N SER A 26 -3.87 15.35 7.99
CA SER A 26 -2.71 14.50 7.81
C SER A 26 -1.85 14.98 6.66
N ASP A 27 -0.53 14.94 6.83
CA ASP A 27 0.41 14.92 5.71
C ASP A 27 0.29 13.58 4.98
N SER A 28 0.62 13.55 3.70
CA SER A 28 0.48 12.40 2.81
C SER A 28 1.76 11.58 2.73
N TRP A 29 1.59 10.25 2.56
CA TRP A 29 2.68 9.30 2.37
C TRP A 29 2.30 8.21 1.38
N ALA A 30 2.99 8.15 0.24
CA ALA A 30 2.73 7.20 -0.85
C ALA A 30 3.68 6.00 -0.75
N CYS A 31 3.33 4.99 0.03
CA CYS A 31 4.18 3.83 0.32
C CYS A 31 4.70 3.07 -0.92
N LEU A 32 4.05 3.16 -2.09
CA LEU A 32 4.51 2.52 -3.31
C LEU A 32 5.70 3.24 -3.97
N GLN A 33 5.95 4.49 -3.65
CA GLN A 33 7.12 5.19 -4.17
C GLN A 33 8.42 4.64 -3.56
N GLU A 34 8.37 4.20 -2.31
CA GLU A 34 9.49 3.55 -1.63
C GLU A 34 9.86 2.18 -2.24
N ILE A 35 8.91 1.52 -2.91
CA ILE A 35 9.11 0.17 -3.44
C ILE A 35 9.90 0.20 -4.75
N GLY A 36 9.59 1.13 -5.66
CA GLY A 36 10.12 1.10 -7.01
C GLY A 36 9.91 -0.27 -7.67
N GLY A 37 10.99 -0.93 -8.09
CA GLY A 37 10.97 -2.29 -8.64
C GLY A 37 11.48 -3.36 -7.68
N ASP A 38 11.67 -3.05 -6.38
CA ASP A 38 12.21 -3.98 -5.40
C ASP A 38 11.17 -5.02 -4.97
N GLY A 39 11.40 -6.26 -5.41
CA GLY A 39 10.53 -7.39 -5.07
C GLY A 39 10.52 -7.74 -3.58
N THR A 40 11.57 -7.37 -2.81
CA THR A 40 11.64 -7.61 -1.36
C THR A 40 10.75 -6.61 -0.61
N MET A 41 10.85 -5.33 -0.97
CA MET A 41 9.99 -4.28 -0.41
C MET A 41 8.52 -4.53 -0.74
N ALA A 42 8.22 -4.93 -1.98
CA ALA A 42 6.87 -5.33 -2.38
C ALA A 42 6.36 -6.55 -1.58
N GLN A 43 7.23 -7.50 -1.20
CA GLN A 43 6.86 -8.62 -0.34
C GLN A 43 6.54 -8.16 1.07
N ILE A 44 7.35 -7.28 1.67
CA ILE A 44 7.14 -6.73 3.01
C ILE A 44 5.77 -6.02 3.06
N LEU A 45 5.50 -5.14 2.10
CA LEU A 45 4.22 -4.44 1.98
C LEU A 45 3.05 -5.44 1.91
N THR A 46 3.17 -6.41 1.02
CA THR A 46 2.13 -7.42 0.82
C THR A 46 1.86 -8.22 2.09
N ASP A 47 2.91 -8.69 2.77
CA ASP A 47 2.80 -9.47 4.00
C ASP A 47 2.12 -8.67 5.12
N ILE A 48 2.45 -7.38 5.25
CA ILE A 48 1.84 -6.50 6.24
C ILE A 48 0.35 -6.33 5.95
N ILE A 49 -0.03 -6.05 4.71
CA ILE A 49 -1.43 -5.89 4.33
C ILE A 49 -2.21 -7.19 4.62
N ILE A 50 -1.73 -8.33 4.12
CA ILE A 50 -2.42 -9.61 4.28
C ILE A 50 -2.58 -9.99 5.76
N LYS A 51 -1.53 -9.80 6.58
CA LYS A 51 -1.57 -10.12 8.01
C LYS A 51 -2.55 -9.22 8.79
N ASN A 52 -2.56 -7.92 8.49
CA ASN A 52 -3.37 -6.96 9.25
C ASN A 52 -4.82 -6.88 8.76
N THR A 53 -5.14 -7.40 7.57
CA THR A 53 -6.51 -7.41 7.02
C THR A 53 -7.14 -8.79 6.98
N GLY A 54 -6.42 -9.83 7.40
CA GLY A 54 -6.88 -11.21 7.44
C GLY A 54 -7.79 -11.50 8.64
N SER A 55 -8.63 -12.53 8.53
CA SER A 55 -9.34 -13.08 9.68
C SER A 55 -8.41 -13.99 10.48
N LEU A 56 -8.57 -14.01 11.81
CA LEU A 56 -7.80 -14.88 12.73
C LEU A 56 -7.93 -16.39 12.41
N LYS A 57 -8.91 -16.79 11.61
CA LYS A 57 -9.20 -18.17 11.19
C LYS A 57 -9.11 -18.35 9.66
N GLY A 58 -8.43 -17.45 8.94
CA GLY A 58 -8.30 -17.50 7.49
C GLY A 58 -7.56 -18.76 7.03
N ASP A 59 -7.99 -19.31 5.89
CA ASP A 59 -7.28 -20.40 5.22
C ASP A 59 -6.02 -19.81 4.55
N ARG A 60 -4.85 -20.33 4.91
CA ARG A 60 -3.55 -19.91 4.35
C ARG A 60 -3.48 -20.01 2.82
N PHE A 61 -4.29 -20.86 2.21
CA PHE A 61 -4.35 -20.95 0.76
C PHE A 61 -4.83 -19.63 0.14
N TRP A 62 -5.92 -19.07 0.68
CA TRP A 62 -6.46 -17.80 0.18
C TRP A 62 -5.51 -16.63 0.47
N ASP A 63 -4.95 -16.56 1.68
CA ASP A 63 -3.99 -15.53 2.05
C ASP A 63 -2.78 -15.54 1.09
N ASN A 64 -2.22 -16.72 0.78
CA ASN A 64 -1.09 -16.84 -0.14
C ASN A 64 -1.48 -16.48 -1.59
N ALA A 65 -2.67 -16.87 -2.03
CA ALA A 65 -3.15 -16.57 -3.38
C ALA A 65 -3.40 -15.07 -3.57
N GLU A 66 -4.02 -14.43 -2.60
CA GLU A 66 -4.25 -12.99 -2.57
C GLU A 66 -2.93 -12.21 -2.45
N ALA A 67 -1.96 -12.69 -1.65
CA ALA A 67 -0.63 -12.11 -1.54
C ALA A 67 0.10 -12.08 -2.89
N ASN A 68 0.05 -13.16 -3.67
CA ASN A 68 0.69 -13.20 -4.99
C ASN A 68 0.06 -12.19 -5.96
N LEU A 69 -1.26 -12.08 -6.00
CA LEU A 69 -1.93 -11.09 -6.84
C LEU A 69 -1.62 -9.67 -6.37
N LEU A 70 -1.68 -9.40 -5.07
CA LEU A 70 -1.36 -8.08 -4.51
C LEU A 70 0.07 -7.68 -4.84
N LYS A 71 1.05 -8.57 -4.63
CA LYS A 71 2.45 -8.32 -4.98
C LYS A 71 2.63 -8.00 -6.45
N ALA A 72 1.94 -8.75 -7.33
CA ALA A 72 2.00 -8.50 -8.77
C ALA A 72 1.46 -7.12 -9.14
N VAL A 73 0.28 -6.74 -8.61
CA VAL A 73 -0.37 -5.47 -8.90
C VAL A 73 0.42 -4.29 -8.32
N VAL A 74 0.95 -4.42 -7.11
CA VAL A 74 1.83 -3.42 -6.48
C VAL A 74 3.08 -3.16 -7.33
N LEU A 75 3.79 -4.22 -7.74
CA LEU A 75 4.96 -4.09 -8.61
C LEU A 75 4.63 -3.54 -10.00
N TYR A 76 3.47 -3.90 -10.55
CA TYR A 76 3.00 -3.34 -11.80
C TYR A 76 2.77 -1.83 -11.67
N THR A 77 2.04 -1.39 -10.65
CA THR A 77 1.76 0.02 -10.40
C THR A 77 3.04 0.81 -10.14
N ALA A 78 3.92 0.29 -9.29
CA ALA A 78 5.19 0.94 -8.95
C ALA A 78 6.15 1.09 -10.14
N CYS A 79 6.14 0.14 -11.10
CA CYS A 79 7.06 0.16 -12.25
C CYS A 79 6.48 0.79 -13.51
N CYS A 80 5.16 0.61 -13.75
CA CYS A 80 4.55 0.94 -15.05
C CYS A 80 3.75 2.25 -15.02
N TYR A 81 3.36 2.75 -13.85
CA TYR A 81 2.61 3.99 -13.75
C TYR A 81 3.55 5.20 -13.68
N PRO A 82 3.10 6.39 -14.12
CA PRO A 82 3.85 7.63 -13.94
C PRO A 82 3.97 7.94 -12.43
N PRO A 83 5.02 8.65 -11.98
CA PRO A 83 5.32 8.87 -10.57
C PRO A 83 4.14 9.35 -9.72
N GLU A 84 3.33 10.26 -10.24
CA GLU A 84 2.15 10.83 -9.59
C GLU A 84 1.01 9.82 -9.36
N SER A 85 1.04 8.68 -10.05
CA SER A 85 0.04 7.60 -9.94
C SER A 85 0.61 6.33 -9.29
N ARG A 86 1.82 6.36 -8.76
CA ARG A 86 2.44 5.22 -8.06
C ARG A 86 1.98 5.16 -6.62
N ASN A 87 0.73 4.81 -6.42
CA ASN A 87 0.14 4.71 -5.09
C ASN A 87 -0.78 3.49 -4.97
N ILE A 88 -1.07 3.11 -3.73
CA ILE A 88 -1.86 1.91 -3.45
C ILE A 88 -3.34 2.08 -3.86
N GLY A 89 -3.84 3.31 -3.92
CA GLY A 89 -5.18 3.61 -4.43
C GLY A 89 -5.30 3.21 -5.91
N GLU A 90 -4.30 3.52 -6.75
CA GLU A 90 -4.26 3.10 -8.15
C GLU A 90 -4.13 1.57 -8.29
N ALA A 91 -3.31 0.92 -7.45
CA ALA A 91 -3.26 -0.53 -7.39
C ALA A 91 -4.64 -1.14 -7.05
N TYR A 92 -5.37 -0.53 -6.13
CA TYR A 92 -6.75 -0.92 -5.80
C TYR A 92 -7.72 -0.72 -6.96
N GLN A 93 -7.60 0.37 -7.73
CA GLN A 93 -8.43 0.62 -8.92
C GLN A 93 -8.26 -0.49 -9.98
N LEU A 94 -7.03 -1.00 -10.17
CA LEU A 94 -6.80 -2.13 -11.07
C LEU A 94 -7.62 -3.36 -10.66
N LEU A 95 -7.71 -3.64 -9.36
CA LEU A 95 -8.47 -4.79 -8.84
C LEU A 95 -9.98 -4.60 -8.96
N LEU A 96 -10.48 -3.37 -8.86
CA LEU A 96 -11.91 -3.06 -8.94
C LEU A 96 -12.44 -3.06 -10.37
N PHE A 97 -11.69 -2.47 -11.30
CA PHE A 97 -12.19 -2.16 -12.63
C PHE A 97 -11.66 -3.08 -13.73
N LYS A 98 -10.81 -4.05 -13.38
CA LYS A 98 -10.26 -5.02 -14.31
C LYS A 98 -10.77 -6.42 -14.02
N SER A 99 -11.29 -7.07 -15.04
CA SER A 99 -11.54 -8.51 -15.00
C SER A 99 -10.22 -9.31 -15.02
N ALA A 100 -10.27 -10.59 -14.67
CA ALA A 100 -9.10 -11.45 -14.74
C ALA A 100 -8.46 -11.47 -16.14
N GLN A 101 -9.27 -11.42 -17.20
CA GLN A 101 -8.81 -11.41 -18.59
C GLN A 101 -8.14 -10.07 -18.97
N GLU A 102 -8.67 -8.96 -18.48
CA GLU A 102 -8.04 -7.64 -18.69
C GLU A 102 -6.72 -7.51 -17.94
N LEU A 103 -6.63 -8.08 -16.74
CA LEU A 103 -5.36 -8.19 -16.01
C LEU A 103 -4.37 -9.06 -16.79
N ASP A 104 -4.79 -10.23 -17.33
CA ASP A 104 -3.94 -11.06 -18.17
C ASP A 104 -3.32 -10.25 -19.32
N ALA A 105 -4.12 -9.45 -20.02
CA ALA A 105 -3.64 -8.62 -21.11
C ALA A 105 -2.60 -7.58 -20.67
N LEU A 106 -2.77 -6.99 -19.48
CA LEU A 106 -1.79 -6.03 -18.92
C LEU A 106 -0.45 -6.70 -18.59
N PHE A 107 -0.49 -7.90 -18.00
CA PHE A 107 0.75 -8.59 -17.61
C PHE A 107 1.42 -9.32 -18.79
N ASP A 108 0.70 -9.69 -19.85
CA ASP A 108 1.27 -10.36 -21.01
C ASP A 108 2.20 -9.46 -21.83
N VAL A 109 1.98 -8.16 -21.86
CA VAL A 109 2.84 -7.20 -22.56
C VAL A 109 4.15 -6.87 -21.82
N LEU A 110 4.25 -7.26 -20.54
CA LEU A 110 5.46 -7.02 -19.76
C LEU A 110 6.63 -7.92 -20.21
N PRO A 111 7.88 -7.44 -20.18
CA PRO A 111 9.06 -8.28 -20.39
C PRO A 111 9.11 -9.47 -19.44
N LEU A 112 9.68 -10.59 -19.84
CA LEU A 112 9.81 -11.78 -18.97
C LEU A 112 10.62 -11.50 -17.68
N SER A 113 11.54 -10.54 -17.73
CA SER A 113 12.35 -10.10 -16.59
C SER A 113 11.61 -9.15 -15.65
N HIS A 114 10.40 -8.72 -15.97
CA HIS A 114 9.67 -7.76 -15.14
C HIS A 114 9.28 -8.37 -13.80
N PRO A 115 9.55 -7.72 -12.64
CA PRO A 115 9.38 -8.29 -11.31
C PRO A 115 7.92 -8.69 -11.01
N ALA A 116 6.95 -8.03 -11.61
CA ALA A 116 5.53 -8.34 -11.43
C ALA A 116 5.09 -9.65 -12.10
N ARG A 117 5.84 -10.19 -13.07
CA ARG A 117 5.41 -11.37 -13.84
C ARG A 117 5.38 -12.65 -13.01
N ALA A 118 6.40 -12.90 -12.21
CA ALA A 118 6.49 -14.15 -11.45
C ALA A 118 5.31 -14.32 -10.46
N PRO A 119 4.99 -13.36 -9.59
CA PRO A 119 3.84 -13.47 -8.70
C PRO A 119 2.51 -13.51 -9.46
N TYR A 120 2.39 -12.81 -10.60
CA TYR A 120 1.19 -12.88 -11.43
C TYR A 120 0.97 -14.27 -12.05
N GLN A 121 2.04 -14.93 -12.50
CA GLN A 121 1.94 -16.28 -13.06
C GLN A 121 1.41 -17.31 -12.07
N ILE A 122 1.74 -17.16 -10.78
CA ILE A 122 1.18 -18.03 -9.72
C ILE A 122 -0.35 -17.87 -9.65
N TYR A 123 -0.83 -16.62 -9.61
CA TYR A 123 -2.27 -16.31 -9.64
C TYR A 123 -2.95 -16.85 -10.91
N ARG A 124 -2.30 -16.69 -12.07
CA ARG A 124 -2.84 -17.10 -13.38
C ARG A 124 -3.04 -18.60 -13.52
N GLN A 125 -2.30 -19.42 -12.77
CA GLN A 125 -2.43 -20.89 -12.80
C GLN A 125 -3.73 -21.40 -12.15
N ALA A 126 -4.42 -20.57 -11.37
CA ALA A 126 -5.66 -20.94 -10.75
C ALA A 126 -6.80 -21.00 -11.78
N ALA A 127 -7.80 -21.86 -11.53
CA ALA A 127 -9.02 -21.90 -12.33
C ALA A 127 -9.79 -20.56 -12.26
N ASP A 128 -10.54 -20.20 -13.30
CA ASP A 128 -11.22 -18.91 -13.42
C ASP A 128 -12.14 -18.58 -12.24
N SER A 129 -12.85 -19.57 -11.69
CA SER A 129 -13.68 -19.39 -10.50
C SER A 129 -12.86 -19.03 -9.26
N VAL A 130 -11.68 -19.63 -9.12
CA VAL A 130 -10.73 -19.34 -8.02
C VAL A 130 -10.13 -17.97 -8.21
N ARG A 131 -9.73 -17.60 -9.43
CA ARG A 131 -9.19 -16.26 -9.76
C ARG A 131 -10.19 -15.15 -9.43
N SER A 132 -11.47 -15.35 -9.77
CA SER A 132 -12.53 -14.40 -9.43
C SER A 132 -12.72 -14.26 -7.92
N SER A 133 -12.63 -15.37 -7.17
CA SER A 133 -12.72 -15.34 -5.71
C SER A 133 -11.53 -14.61 -5.07
N ILE A 134 -10.31 -14.78 -5.59
CA ILE A 134 -9.10 -14.07 -5.15
C ILE A 134 -9.25 -12.55 -5.40
N LEU A 135 -9.76 -12.13 -6.56
CA LEU A 135 -10.02 -10.73 -6.87
C LEU A 135 -11.01 -10.10 -5.88
N ILE A 136 -12.13 -10.78 -5.61
CA ILE A 136 -13.14 -10.30 -4.66
C ILE A 136 -12.57 -10.24 -3.24
N GLY A 137 -11.85 -11.27 -2.81
CA GLY A 137 -11.23 -11.33 -1.49
C GLY A 137 -10.23 -10.18 -1.29
N LEU A 138 -9.34 -9.99 -2.24
CA LEU A 138 -8.34 -8.91 -2.18
C LEU A 138 -9.00 -7.52 -2.27
N GLY A 139 -10.01 -7.34 -3.12
CA GLY A 139 -10.80 -6.12 -3.17
C GLY A 139 -11.47 -5.79 -1.84
N SER A 140 -11.97 -6.79 -1.12
CA SER A 140 -12.55 -6.63 0.22
C SER A 140 -11.52 -6.23 1.27
N ARG A 141 -10.29 -6.76 1.21
CA ARG A 141 -9.19 -6.38 2.12
C ARG A 141 -8.78 -4.92 1.95
N LEU A 142 -8.81 -4.43 0.73
CA LEU A 142 -8.38 -3.08 0.37
C LEU A 142 -9.55 -2.08 0.29
N GLN A 143 -10.75 -2.46 0.76
CA GLN A 143 -11.95 -1.59 0.69
C GLN A 143 -11.78 -0.23 1.38
N VAL A 144 -10.84 -0.08 2.29
CA VAL A 144 -10.49 1.19 2.94
C VAL A 144 -10.13 2.28 1.91
N PHE A 145 -9.58 1.89 0.76
CA PHE A 145 -9.27 2.80 -0.35
C PHE A 145 -10.50 3.25 -1.17
N GLN A 146 -11.71 2.87 -0.78
CA GLN A 146 -12.94 3.52 -1.25
C GLN A 146 -13.11 4.91 -0.65
N SER A 147 -12.53 5.18 0.53
CA SER A 147 -12.48 6.50 1.13
C SER A 147 -11.59 7.44 0.32
N GLU A 148 -12.14 8.57 -0.11
CA GLU A 148 -11.39 9.60 -0.83
C GLU A 148 -10.28 10.22 0.03
N LEU A 149 -10.55 10.41 1.34
CA LEU A 149 -9.56 10.92 2.29
C LEU A 149 -8.35 9.99 2.42
N ILE A 150 -8.59 8.68 2.53
CA ILE A 150 -7.49 7.70 2.62
C ILE A 150 -6.70 7.65 1.31
N ARG A 151 -7.38 7.68 0.16
CA ARG A 151 -6.67 7.77 -1.12
C ARG A 151 -5.81 9.03 -1.21
N ARG A 152 -6.33 10.18 -0.76
CA ARG A 152 -5.59 11.44 -0.77
C ARG A 152 -4.30 11.33 0.03
N ILE A 153 -4.37 10.92 1.30
CA ILE A 153 -3.18 10.85 2.19
C ILE A 153 -2.19 9.75 1.82
N THR A 154 -2.55 8.86 0.89
CA THR A 154 -1.68 7.78 0.41
C THR A 154 -1.28 7.95 -1.07
N SER A 155 -1.63 9.06 -1.71
CA SER A 155 -1.43 9.26 -3.16
C SER A 155 -0.13 9.96 -3.53
N TYR A 156 0.44 10.77 -2.64
CA TYR A 156 1.69 11.51 -2.88
C TYR A 156 2.49 11.62 -1.58
N ASP A 157 3.76 12.04 -1.67
CA ASP A 157 4.67 12.14 -0.53
C ASP A 157 4.86 13.57 -0.06
N GLU A 158 4.51 13.80 1.19
CA GLU A 158 4.94 14.96 2.00
C GLU A 158 5.87 14.50 3.13
N ILE A 159 5.82 13.21 3.46
CA ILE A 159 6.63 12.60 4.53
C ILE A 159 7.77 11.81 3.89
N ASP A 160 8.97 12.35 3.95
CA ASP A 160 10.19 11.67 3.50
C ASP A 160 10.74 10.79 4.65
N LEU A 161 10.65 9.48 4.51
CA LEU A 161 11.10 8.53 5.53
C LEU A 161 12.63 8.47 5.69
N THR A 162 13.40 9.04 4.77
CA THR A 162 14.86 9.11 4.86
C THR A 162 15.33 10.30 5.68
N LEU A 163 14.48 11.33 5.85
CA LEU A 163 14.82 12.58 6.52
C LEU A 163 15.32 12.40 7.98
N PRO A 164 14.73 11.49 8.80
CA PRO A 164 15.20 11.28 10.17
C PRO A 164 16.67 10.88 10.31
N GLY A 165 17.25 10.31 9.25
CA GLY A 165 18.65 9.91 9.20
C GLY A 165 19.64 11.05 8.86
N VAL A 166 19.15 12.17 8.34
CA VAL A 166 20.01 13.23 7.77
C VAL A 166 19.72 14.64 8.31
N GLU A 167 18.51 14.90 8.78
CA GLU A 167 18.09 16.23 9.24
C GLU A 167 17.34 16.18 10.57
N ARG A 168 17.17 17.37 11.20
CA ARG A 168 16.32 17.50 12.38
C ARG A 168 14.86 17.46 11.95
N CYS A 169 14.18 16.38 12.28
CA CYS A 169 12.75 16.23 12.01
C CYS A 169 12.00 15.65 13.20
N ALA A 170 10.69 15.84 13.21
CA ALA A 170 9.77 15.27 14.18
C ALA A 170 8.51 14.79 13.45
N TYR A 171 8.25 13.48 13.50
CA TYR A 171 7.06 12.87 12.91
C TYR A 171 6.07 12.50 14.00
N PHE A 172 4.89 13.11 13.92
CA PHE A 172 3.77 12.79 14.80
C PHE A 172 2.88 11.78 14.08
N CYS A 173 2.80 10.58 14.64
CA CYS A 173 1.94 9.51 14.14
C CYS A 173 0.74 9.36 15.06
N VAL A 174 -0.46 9.64 14.55
CA VAL A 174 -1.70 9.62 15.32
C VAL A 174 -2.57 8.46 14.86
N PHE A 175 -2.76 7.46 15.71
CA PHE A 175 -3.54 6.25 15.43
C PHE A 175 -4.62 6.05 16.47
N SER A 176 -5.68 5.34 16.11
CA SER A 176 -6.75 4.96 17.04
C SER A 176 -6.42 3.60 17.68
N ASP A 177 -6.61 3.50 18.99
CA ASP A 177 -6.57 2.24 19.74
C ASP A 177 -7.89 1.47 19.69
N GLN A 178 -8.95 2.09 19.15
CA GLN A 178 -10.31 1.54 19.10
C GLN A 178 -10.71 1.08 17.70
N GLN A 179 -10.03 1.54 16.66
CA GLN A 179 -10.36 1.27 15.26
C GLN A 179 -9.20 0.62 14.54
N SER A 180 -9.29 -0.69 14.33
CA SER A 180 -8.25 -1.47 13.63
C SER A 180 -8.25 -1.31 12.10
N THR A 181 -9.19 -0.57 11.53
CA THR A 181 -9.34 -0.43 10.07
C THR A 181 -8.08 0.09 9.37
N PHE A 182 -7.29 0.92 10.06
CA PHE A 182 -6.09 1.54 9.53
C PHE A 182 -4.78 0.96 10.09
N ASP A 183 -4.84 -0.13 10.88
CA ASP A 183 -3.66 -0.71 11.53
C ASP A 183 -2.59 -1.14 10.52
N PHE A 184 -3.01 -1.59 9.34
CA PHE A 184 -2.06 -1.96 8.30
C PHE A 184 -1.27 -0.74 7.76
N LEU A 185 -1.89 0.46 7.66
CA LEU A 185 -1.20 1.69 7.23
C LEU A 185 -0.17 2.12 8.27
N SER A 186 -0.51 2.07 9.56
CA SER A 186 0.44 2.34 10.63
C SER A 186 1.58 1.32 10.65
N SER A 187 1.26 0.03 10.48
CA SER A 187 2.25 -1.04 10.40
C SER A 187 3.19 -0.86 9.20
N LEU A 188 2.66 -0.46 8.04
CA LEU A 188 3.46 -0.13 6.86
C LEU A 188 4.39 1.05 7.14
N PHE A 189 3.86 2.16 7.67
CA PHE A 189 4.63 3.35 7.95
C PHE A 189 5.85 3.06 8.81
N PHE A 190 5.66 2.37 9.94
CA PHE A 190 6.76 1.99 10.82
C PHE A 190 7.69 0.90 10.28
N SER A 191 7.26 0.13 9.30
CA SER A 191 8.12 -0.88 8.68
C SER A 191 9.02 -0.31 7.59
N PHE A 192 8.66 0.85 7.05
CA PHE A 192 9.44 1.56 6.03
C PHE A 192 10.31 2.68 6.62
N LEU A 193 10.01 3.17 7.84
CA LEU A 193 10.82 4.12 8.59
C LEU A 193 12.09 3.46 9.15
#